data_566f63c0394b210190b5ca5b5a020980
#
_entry.id   566f63c0394b210190b5ca5b5a020980
#
_cell.length_a   1.000
_cell.length_b   1.000
_cell.length_c   1.000
_cell.angle_alpha   90.00
_cell.angle_beta   90.00
_cell.angle_gamma   90.00
#
_symmetry.space_group_name_H-M   'P 1'
#
loop_
_entity.id
_entity.type
_entity.pdbx_description
1 polymer ?
#
loop_
_entity_poly.entity_id
_entity_poly.type
_entity_poly.pdbx_seq_one_letter_code
_entity_poly.pdbx_strand_id
1 'polypeptide(L)'
;VKHTLPFFLILLVALADGCDRRSRAVSATGGCDESIKLPEGFCATVFAESAGPVRHLAVRKNGDVIAGVLDQRRTRGGLVVLRDTNHDGHADLEARVGEEGVHGVALGSDSSLYVSTATSVLHYRFGADLAPNPRYDTLITGLPQRRPQSHSLAIDPRNNLIVNIGAASEGCQPTPTPNTPGRDPCPELDSTGGLWSFRTDQTMQGLRNGVRIATGLHNAVALTVNPRDTSVYAVSHGRDMLHEFWPALYSDLDGATAAAEEMIRVASMRADYGWPYCYYSYFANQRVVAPEYGGDKHQTTRCGRQIQPLTVFPAHWAPMAMLFYTGTAFPPAYRTGVFVAFHGSALRAPLPQEGYVVAYVAFKDGLPAGETQIFANGFAGGMMSPEGAEHRPTGLAQDAAGALYVSDDKGGRIWKITWRGAGKD
;
A
#
# COMPACT_ATOMS: atom_id res chain seq x y z
N VAL A 1 -57.71 -23.70 -53.86
CA VAL A 1 -57.03 -22.46 -53.48
C VAL A 1 -55.76 -22.87 -52.65
N LYS A 2 -54.63 -22.76 -53.31
CA LYS A 2 -53.30 -23.11 -52.79
C LYS A 2 -52.75 -21.88 -52.03
N HIS A 3 -52.44 -22.01 -50.77
CA HIS A 3 -51.66 -21.01 -50.02
C HIS A 3 -50.26 -21.56 -49.76
N THR A 4 -49.29 -20.94 -50.41
CA THR A 4 -47.87 -21.12 -50.22
C THR A 4 -47.40 -20.21 -49.03
N LEU A 5 -46.81 -20.80 -47.98
CA LEU A 5 -46.09 -20.09 -46.93
C LEU A 5 -44.63 -19.85 -47.36
N PRO A 6 -44.06 -18.68 -47.12
CA PRO A 6 -42.62 -18.47 -47.33
C PRO A 6 -41.82 -18.92 -46.08
N PHE A 7 -40.76 -19.70 -46.36
CA PHE A 7 -39.74 -20.06 -45.41
C PHE A 7 -38.85 -18.82 -45.08
N PHE A 8 -38.89 -18.36 -43.83
CA PHE A 8 -37.92 -17.37 -43.36
C PHE A 8 -36.66 -18.11 -42.90
N LEU A 9 -35.56 -17.89 -43.60
CA LEU A 9 -34.24 -18.37 -43.26
C LEU A 9 -33.67 -17.41 -42.17
N ILE A 10 -33.65 -17.85 -40.92
CA ILE A 10 -33.00 -17.09 -39.81
C ILE A 10 -31.50 -17.34 -39.91
N LEU A 11 -30.79 -16.32 -40.39
CA LEU A 11 -29.33 -16.28 -40.37
C LEU A 11 -28.85 -16.00 -38.94
N LEU A 12 -28.37 -17.03 -38.21
CA LEU A 12 -27.67 -16.86 -36.93
C LEU A 12 -26.31 -16.21 -37.24
N VAL A 13 -26.21 -14.92 -36.98
CA VAL A 13 -24.91 -14.23 -36.88
C VAL A 13 -24.33 -14.54 -35.49
N ALA A 14 -23.33 -15.41 -35.46
CA ALA A 14 -22.50 -15.61 -34.28
C ALA A 14 -21.66 -14.34 -34.05
N LEU A 15 -22.06 -13.53 -33.09
CA LEU A 15 -21.21 -12.45 -32.55
C LEU A 15 -20.08 -13.13 -31.77
N ALA A 16 -18.92 -13.22 -32.40
CA ALA A 16 -17.68 -13.48 -31.68
C ALA A 16 -17.36 -12.22 -30.87
N ASP A 17 -17.58 -12.26 -29.54
CA ASP A 17 -17.04 -11.28 -28.63
C ASP A 17 -15.51 -11.34 -28.64
N GLY A 18 -14.94 -10.57 -29.56
CA GLY A 18 -13.52 -10.29 -29.61
C GLY A 18 -13.17 -9.42 -28.40
N CYS A 19 -12.37 -9.94 -27.49
CA CYS A 19 -11.71 -9.18 -26.44
C CYS A 19 -10.95 -8.01 -27.09
N ASP A 20 -11.52 -6.80 -26.98
CA ASP A 20 -10.98 -5.58 -27.60
C ASP A 20 -9.70 -5.18 -26.87
N ARG A 21 -8.55 -5.65 -27.35
CA ARG A 21 -7.21 -5.24 -26.90
C ARG A 21 -6.89 -3.89 -27.52
N ARG A 22 -7.46 -2.82 -26.97
CA ARG A 22 -7.06 -1.46 -27.36
C ARG A 22 -5.79 -1.07 -26.63
N SER A 23 -4.66 -1.13 -27.31
CA SER A 23 -3.47 -0.36 -26.93
C SER A 23 -3.79 1.13 -27.18
N ARG A 24 -3.86 1.91 -26.10
CA ARG A 24 -4.05 3.36 -26.18
C ARG A 24 -2.67 4.00 -26.17
N ALA A 25 -2.32 4.74 -27.22
CA ALA A 25 -1.11 5.55 -27.21
C ALA A 25 -1.25 6.67 -26.17
N VAL A 26 -0.29 6.76 -25.26
CA VAL A 26 -0.20 7.81 -24.24
C VAL A 26 0.68 8.93 -24.80
N SER A 27 0.19 10.16 -24.80
CA SER A 27 0.93 11.33 -25.27
C SER A 27 1.96 11.75 -24.20
N ALA A 28 3.24 11.79 -24.56
CA ALA A 28 4.32 12.13 -23.67
C ALA A 28 4.71 13.63 -23.74
N THR A 29 4.92 14.24 -22.59
CA THR A 29 5.60 15.54 -22.45
C THR A 29 6.93 15.32 -21.74
N GLY A 30 8.05 15.42 -22.48
CA GLY A 30 9.40 14.96 -22.10
C GLY A 30 10.18 15.85 -21.11
N GLY A 31 9.57 16.41 -20.05
CA GLY A 31 10.25 17.22 -19.02
C GLY A 31 10.05 16.69 -17.61
N CYS A 32 10.74 17.30 -16.62
CA CYS A 32 10.42 17.07 -15.21
C CYS A 32 9.05 17.67 -14.87
N ASP A 33 8.25 16.96 -14.10
CA ASP A 33 7.02 17.49 -13.53
C ASP A 33 7.37 18.43 -12.36
N GLU A 34 7.34 19.73 -12.63
CA GLU A 34 7.71 20.76 -11.66
C GLU A 34 6.74 20.88 -10.48
N SER A 35 5.56 20.25 -10.56
CA SER A 35 4.61 20.19 -9.44
C SER A 35 5.18 19.33 -8.31
N ILE A 36 6.00 18.33 -8.62
CA ILE A 36 6.64 17.45 -7.65
C ILE A 36 7.98 18.08 -7.21
N LYS A 37 8.05 18.43 -5.93
CA LYS A 37 9.26 19.01 -5.33
C LYS A 37 10.16 17.89 -4.81
N LEU A 38 11.39 17.85 -5.33
CA LEU A 38 12.44 16.86 -5.05
C LEU A 38 13.72 17.56 -4.61
N PRO A 39 14.66 16.84 -3.96
CA PRO A 39 16.01 17.35 -3.75
C PRO A 39 16.69 17.68 -5.09
N GLU A 40 17.63 18.64 -5.04
CA GLU A 40 18.40 19.07 -6.22
C GLU A 40 19.00 17.86 -6.98
N GLY A 41 18.93 17.89 -8.30
CA GLY A 41 19.44 16.86 -9.20
C GLY A 41 18.49 15.67 -9.43
N PHE A 42 17.38 15.58 -8.72
CA PHE A 42 16.33 14.61 -9.03
C PHE A 42 15.29 15.19 -9.99
N CYS A 43 14.68 14.31 -10.77
CA CYS A 43 13.62 14.65 -11.70
C CYS A 43 12.50 13.61 -11.61
N ALA A 44 11.27 14.06 -11.41
CA ALA A 44 10.06 13.26 -11.60
C ALA A 44 9.56 13.47 -13.03
N THR A 45 9.39 12.39 -13.79
CA THR A 45 8.66 12.40 -15.07
C THR A 45 7.35 11.69 -14.92
N VAL A 46 6.30 12.12 -15.61
CA VAL A 46 5.03 11.42 -15.62
C VAL A 46 5.18 10.18 -16.50
N PHE A 47 5.29 9.01 -15.88
CA PHE A 47 5.44 7.73 -16.58
C PHE A 47 4.11 7.28 -17.21
N ALA A 48 3.00 7.46 -16.51
CA ALA A 48 1.66 7.17 -17.03
C ALA A 48 0.61 8.10 -16.42
N GLU A 49 -0.38 8.47 -17.22
CA GLU A 49 -1.57 9.23 -16.84
C GLU A 49 -2.78 8.31 -16.77
N SER A 50 -3.71 8.59 -15.87
CA SER A 50 -5.05 7.98 -15.85
C SER A 50 -5.05 6.44 -15.83
N ALA A 51 -4.04 5.80 -15.21
CA ALA A 51 -3.99 4.35 -15.05
C ALA A 51 -5.16 3.81 -14.19
N GLY A 52 -5.85 4.69 -13.48
CA GLY A 52 -6.92 4.40 -12.53
C GLY A 52 -6.45 4.62 -11.08
N PRO A 53 -7.26 4.30 -10.08
CA PRO A 53 -6.86 4.42 -8.66
C PRO A 53 -5.80 3.36 -8.30
N VAL A 54 -4.54 3.68 -8.60
CA VAL A 54 -3.40 2.76 -8.44
C VAL A 54 -2.98 2.69 -6.99
N ARG A 55 -3.11 1.51 -6.38
CA ARG A 55 -2.81 1.29 -4.97
C ARG A 55 -1.39 0.82 -4.71
N HIS A 56 -0.92 -0.18 -5.44
CA HIS A 56 0.43 -0.73 -5.32
C HIS A 56 1.06 -0.95 -6.69
N LEU A 57 2.39 -0.93 -6.71
CA LEU A 57 3.21 -1.10 -7.89
C LEU A 57 4.19 -2.25 -7.73
N ALA A 58 4.55 -2.86 -8.85
CA ALA A 58 5.74 -3.70 -8.98
C ALA A 58 6.37 -3.46 -10.34
N VAL A 59 7.69 -3.60 -10.45
CA VAL A 59 8.42 -3.48 -11.73
C VAL A 59 9.11 -4.80 -12.05
N ARG A 60 8.87 -5.33 -13.24
CA ARG A 60 9.53 -6.54 -13.75
C ARG A 60 10.96 -6.22 -14.15
N LYS A 61 11.81 -7.27 -14.21
CA LYS A 61 13.22 -7.12 -14.62
C LYS A 61 13.41 -6.53 -16.01
N ASN A 62 12.42 -6.68 -16.89
CA ASN A 62 12.41 -6.11 -18.24
C ASN A 62 11.88 -4.67 -18.31
N GLY A 63 11.58 -4.04 -17.15
CA GLY A 63 11.10 -2.66 -17.06
C GLY A 63 9.58 -2.49 -17.08
N ASP A 64 8.79 -3.54 -17.31
CA ASP A 64 7.33 -3.44 -17.27
C ASP A 64 6.85 -3.06 -15.87
N VAL A 65 6.01 -2.02 -15.78
CA VAL A 65 5.40 -1.56 -14.53
C VAL A 65 4.02 -2.20 -14.40
N ILE A 66 3.80 -2.89 -13.29
CA ILE A 66 2.52 -3.50 -12.94
C ILE A 66 1.86 -2.64 -11.89
N ALA A 67 0.65 -2.18 -12.15
CA ALA A 67 -0.16 -1.36 -11.27
C ALA A 67 -1.42 -2.12 -10.82
N GLY A 68 -1.61 -2.23 -9.51
CA GLY A 68 -2.85 -2.73 -8.93
C GLY A 68 -3.85 -1.60 -8.77
N VAL A 69 -5.01 -1.73 -9.41
CA VAL A 69 -6.06 -0.71 -9.48
C VAL A 69 -7.24 -1.12 -8.61
N LEU A 70 -7.69 -0.21 -7.73
CA LEU A 70 -8.87 -0.41 -6.88
C LEU A 70 -10.18 -0.30 -7.65
N ASP A 71 -11.23 -0.95 -7.14
CA ASP A 71 -12.60 -0.64 -7.54
C ASP A 71 -13.02 0.72 -6.99
N GLN A 72 -13.53 1.58 -7.86
CA GLN A 72 -14.21 2.81 -7.50
C GLN A 72 -15.51 2.94 -8.30
N ARG A 73 -16.42 3.85 -7.86
CA ARG A 73 -17.78 3.98 -8.42
C ARG A 73 -17.85 4.02 -9.96
N ARG A 74 -16.80 4.44 -10.66
CA ARG A 74 -16.76 4.59 -12.13
C ARG A 74 -15.56 3.90 -12.79
N THR A 75 -14.72 3.22 -12.02
CA THR A 75 -13.51 2.56 -12.51
C THR A 75 -13.52 1.13 -12.00
N ARG A 76 -13.52 0.18 -12.91
CA ARG A 76 -13.30 -1.23 -12.57
C ARG A 76 -11.85 -1.42 -12.17
N GLY A 77 -11.61 -2.19 -11.15
CA GLY A 77 -10.29 -2.58 -10.69
C GLY A 77 -9.55 -3.49 -11.67
N GLY A 78 -8.56 -4.16 -11.18
CA GLY A 78 -7.74 -5.09 -11.93
C GLY A 78 -6.28 -4.69 -11.96
N LEU A 79 -5.55 -5.29 -12.87
CA LEU A 79 -4.15 -5.00 -13.15
C LEU A 79 -4.01 -4.15 -14.39
N VAL A 80 -3.15 -3.16 -14.34
CA VAL A 80 -2.66 -2.42 -15.48
C VAL A 80 -1.17 -2.71 -15.62
N VAL A 81 -0.74 -3.17 -16.79
CA VAL A 81 0.68 -3.39 -17.10
C VAL A 81 1.10 -2.39 -18.17
N LEU A 82 2.15 -1.67 -17.89
CA LEU A 82 2.66 -0.55 -18.67
C LEU A 82 4.07 -0.83 -19.13
N ARG A 83 4.39 -0.47 -20.37
CA ARG A 83 5.74 -0.57 -20.95
C ARG A 83 6.12 0.72 -21.67
N ASP A 84 7.35 1.13 -21.47
CA ASP A 84 8.05 2.17 -22.21
C ASP A 84 8.93 1.47 -23.27
N THR A 85 8.46 1.44 -24.54
CA THR A 85 9.14 0.70 -25.62
C THR A 85 10.22 1.52 -26.32
N ASN A 86 10.11 2.84 -26.28
CA ASN A 86 11.03 3.78 -26.93
C ASN A 86 12.07 4.35 -25.95
N HIS A 87 11.95 4.00 -24.65
CA HIS A 87 12.86 4.43 -23.57
C HIS A 87 12.91 5.94 -23.34
N ASP A 88 11.81 6.66 -23.59
CA ASP A 88 11.70 8.10 -23.36
C ASP A 88 11.24 8.45 -21.93
N GLY A 89 10.96 7.45 -21.09
CA GLY A 89 10.54 7.60 -19.70
C GLY A 89 9.03 7.63 -19.52
N HIS A 90 8.27 7.40 -20.60
CA HIS A 90 6.80 7.34 -20.60
C HIS A 90 6.31 6.00 -21.12
N ALA A 91 5.23 5.49 -20.55
CA ALA A 91 4.61 4.27 -21.04
C ALA A 91 3.86 4.52 -22.34
N ASP A 92 4.19 3.78 -23.37
CA ASP A 92 3.53 3.83 -24.70
C ASP A 92 2.68 2.58 -25.00
N LEU A 93 2.82 1.52 -24.20
CA LEU A 93 1.94 0.35 -24.25
C LEU A 93 1.27 0.12 -22.91
N GLU A 94 -0.03 -0.20 -22.96
CA GLU A 94 -0.86 -0.56 -21.81
C GLU A 94 -1.63 -1.86 -22.09
N ALA A 95 -1.68 -2.74 -21.08
CA ALA A 95 -2.55 -3.91 -21.09
C ALA A 95 -3.30 -4.01 -19.75
N ARG A 96 -4.56 -4.47 -19.78
CA ARG A 96 -5.40 -4.64 -18.58
C ARG A 96 -5.82 -6.10 -18.42
N VAL A 97 -5.84 -6.58 -17.17
CA VAL A 97 -6.25 -7.94 -16.82
C VAL A 97 -7.04 -7.93 -15.52
N GLY A 98 -8.15 -8.69 -15.51
CA GLY A 98 -9.05 -8.76 -14.37
C GLY A 98 -9.94 -7.52 -14.25
N GLU A 99 -10.95 -7.63 -13.39
CA GLU A 99 -11.95 -6.57 -13.15
C GLU A 99 -12.21 -6.37 -11.65
N GLU A 100 -11.56 -7.15 -10.79
CA GLU A 100 -11.70 -7.06 -9.34
C GLU A 100 -10.66 -6.11 -8.74
N GLY A 101 -11.07 -5.30 -7.76
CA GLY A 101 -10.19 -4.33 -7.13
C GLY A 101 -8.95 -4.96 -6.48
N VAL A 102 -7.79 -4.42 -6.84
CA VAL A 102 -6.48 -4.91 -6.38
C VAL A 102 -5.98 -4.06 -5.21
N HIS A 103 -5.72 -4.73 -4.08
CA HIS A 103 -5.26 -4.11 -2.84
C HIS A 103 -3.75 -4.23 -2.61
N GLY A 104 -3.11 -5.23 -3.18
CA GLY A 104 -1.67 -5.46 -3.06
C GLY A 104 -1.13 -6.21 -4.27
N VAL A 105 0.14 -5.92 -4.60
CA VAL A 105 0.87 -6.55 -5.70
C VAL A 105 2.26 -6.95 -5.19
N ALA A 106 2.69 -8.18 -5.50
CA ALA A 106 4.05 -8.64 -5.22
C ALA A 106 4.57 -9.53 -6.35
N LEU A 107 5.86 -9.39 -6.69
CA LEU A 107 6.56 -10.23 -7.66
C LEU A 107 7.46 -11.23 -6.95
N GLY A 108 7.31 -12.51 -7.27
CA GLY A 108 8.24 -13.55 -6.89
C GLY A 108 9.56 -13.49 -7.67
N SER A 109 10.58 -14.16 -7.16
CA SER A 109 11.90 -14.24 -7.81
C SER A 109 11.85 -14.93 -9.18
N ASP A 110 10.87 -15.79 -9.40
CA ASP A 110 10.56 -16.51 -10.63
C ASP A 110 9.67 -15.69 -11.60
N SER A 111 9.42 -14.42 -11.30
CA SER A 111 8.48 -13.55 -12.01
C SER A 111 7.01 -13.93 -11.87
N SER A 112 6.63 -14.82 -10.94
CA SER A 112 5.25 -15.02 -10.53
C SER A 112 4.67 -13.73 -9.96
N LEU A 113 3.43 -13.43 -10.30
CA LEU A 113 2.72 -12.24 -9.83
C LEU A 113 1.64 -12.65 -8.84
N TYR A 114 1.72 -12.14 -7.63
CA TYR A 114 0.72 -12.30 -6.59
C TYR A 114 -0.07 -11.02 -6.43
N VAL A 115 -1.40 -11.17 -6.39
CA VAL A 115 -2.35 -10.05 -6.38
C VAL A 115 -3.38 -10.29 -5.30
N SER A 116 -3.52 -9.38 -4.36
CA SER A 116 -4.59 -9.47 -3.38
C SER A 116 -5.81 -8.67 -3.82
N THR A 117 -6.97 -9.27 -3.58
CA THR A 117 -8.29 -8.63 -3.68
C THR A 117 -8.87 -8.44 -2.29
N ALA A 118 -10.14 -8.09 -2.19
CA ALA A 118 -10.82 -7.91 -0.91
C ALA A 118 -10.83 -9.17 -0.02
N THR A 119 -10.84 -10.36 -0.61
CA THR A 119 -11.00 -11.63 0.12
C THR A 119 -10.04 -12.73 -0.28
N SER A 120 -9.19 -12.49 -1.29
CA SER A 120 -8.37 -13.54 -1.89
C SER A 120 -6.99 -13.04 -2.26
N VAL A 121 -6.06 -13.98 -2.46
CA VAL A 121 -4.81 -13.73 -3.18
C VAL A 121 -4.76 -14.63 -4.40
N LEU A 122 -4.54 -14.02 -5.54
CA LEU A 122 -4.48 -14.64 -6.86
C LEU A 122 -3.02 -14.73 -7.31
N HIS A 123 -2.68 -15.82 -7.98
CA HIS A 123 -1.36 -16.06 -8.55
C HIS A 123 -1.45 -16.09 -10.07
N TYR A 124 -0.85 -15.11 -10.71
CA TYR A 124 -0.75 -14.98 -12.16
C TYR A 124 0.64 -15.37 -12.65
N ARG A 125 0.70 -15.83 -13.90
CA ARG A 125 1.96 -16.12 -14.60
C ARG A 125 2.05 -15.28 -15.87
N PHE A 126 3.23 -14.77 -16.15
CA PHE A 126 3.49 -14.09 -17.41
C PHE A 126 3.88 -15.09 -18.50
N GLY A 127 3.38 -14.86 -19.71
CA GLY A 127 3.85 -15.44 -20.95
C GLY A 127 4.76 -14.48 -21.72
N ALA A 128 4.70 -14.55 -23.04
CA ALA A 128 5.42 -13.64 -23.94
C ALA A 128 4.74 -12.26 -24.04
N ASP A 129 3.46 -12.19 -23.73
CA ASP A 129 2.65 -10.97 -23.82
C ASP A 129 3.01 -9.96 -22.73
N LEU A 130 2.64 -8.68 -22.94
CA LEU A 130 2.74 -7.62 -21.94
C LEU A 130 1.92 -7.96 -20.69
N ALA A 131 0.67 -8.35 -20.88
CA ALA A 131 -0.21 -8.78 -19.79
C ALA A 131 0.13 -10.18 -19.27
N PRO A 132 -0.07 -10.47 -17.98
CA PRO A 132 -0.05 -11.84 -17.52
C PRO A 132 -1.16 -12.66 -18.15
N ASN A 133 -1.01 -14.00 -18.15
CA ASN A 133 -2.08 -14.89 -18.57
C ASN A 133 -3.35 -14.57 -17.74
N PRO A 134 -4.51 -14.39 -18.36
CA PRO A 134 -5.74 -14.07 -17.61
C PRO A 134 -6.22 -15.23 -16.70
N ARG A 135 -5.69 -16.44 -16.90
CA ARG A 135 -5.92 -17.56 -15.99
C ARG A 135 -4.98 -17.43 -14.79
N TYR A 136 -5.55 -17.56 -13.61
CA TYR A 136 -4.83 -17.50 -12.33
C TYR A 136 -5.17 -18.70 -11.45
N ASP A 137 -4.29 -18.98 -10.50
CA ASP A 137 -4.59 -19.88 -9.39
C ASP A 137 -5.02 -19.05 -8.18
N THR A 138 -6.06 -19.46 -7.46
CA THR A 138 -6.39 -18.87 -6.16
C THR A 138 -5.44 -19.44 -5.11
N LEU A 139 -4.50 -18.62 -4.63
CA LEU A 139 -3.53 -19.03 -3.63
C LEU A 139 -4.15 -19.02 -2.23
N ILE A 140 -4.85 -17.94 -1.89
CA ILE A 140 -5.51 -17.74 -0.58
C ILE A 140 -6.94 -17.32 -0.84
N THR A 141 -7.86 -17.82 -0.01
CA THR A 141 -9.28 -17.50 -0.06
C THR A 141 -9.84 -17.23 1.32
N GLY A 142 -10.94 -16.49 1.39
CA GLY A 142 -11.65 -16.21 2.65
C GLY A 142 -10.87 -15.30 3.60
N LEU A 143 -10.03 -14.40 3.07
CA LEU A 143 -9.44 -13.33 3.89
C LEU A 143 -10.54 -12.47 4.50
N PRO A 144 -10.40 -12.02 5.76
CA PRO A 144 -11.37 -11.18 6.42
C PRO A 144 -11.62 -9.88 5.66
N GLN A 145 -12.87 -9.63 5.29
CA GLN A 145 -13.27 -8.40 4.61
C GLN A 145 -13.55 -7.31 5.63
N ARG A 146 -12.74 -6.26 5.69
CA ARG A 146 -12.82 -5.16 6.64
C ARG A 146 -12.65 -3.81 5.93
N ARG A 147 -13.18 -2.75 6.50
CA ARG A 147 -12.96 -1.38 5.99
C ARG A 147 -12.17 -0.55 7.00
N PRO A 148 -11.13 0.18 6.55
CA PRO A 148 -10.57 0.20 5.20
C PRO A 148 -9.86 -1.12 4.88
N GLN A 149 -10.20 -1.71 3.74
CA GLN A 149 -9.57 -2.95 3.28
C GLN A 149 -8.16 -2.66 2.77
N SER A 150 -7.20 -3.45 3.22
CA SER A 150 -5.85 -3.44 2.69
C SER A 150 -5.18 -4.77 2.99
N HIS A 151 -4.95 -5.54 1.95
CA HIS A 151 -4.16 -6.76 2.02
C HIS A 151 -2.88 -6.55 1.24
N SER A 152 -2.00 -5.69 1.77
CA SER A 152 -0.67 -5.49 1.19
C SER A 152 0.12 -6.79 1.22
N LEU A 153 0.97 -6.98 0.22
CA LEU A 153 1.73 -8.19 0.00
C LEU A 153 3.23 -7.91 0.00
N ALA A 154 4.00 -8.83 0.55
CA ALA A 154 5.45 -8.90 0.35
C ALA A 154 5.87 -10.37 0.21
N ILE A 155 7.00 -10.64 -0.45
CA ILE A 155 7.55 -11.99 -0.57
C ILE A 155 8.88 -12.04 0.14
N ASP A 156 9.04 -13.05 1.00
CA ASP A 156 10.30 -13.29 1.70
C ASP A 156 11.30 -14.11 0.81
N PRO A 157 12.58 -14.13 1.14
CA PRO A 157 13.58 -14.88 0.36
C PRO A 157 13.37 -16.41 0.32
N ARG A 158 12.51 -16.93 1.19
CA ARG A 158 12.09 -18.34 1.18
C ARG A 158 10.88 -18.59 0.31
N ASN A 159 10.47 -17.56 -0.44
CA ASN A 159 9.29 -17.57 -1.30
C ASN A 159 7.96 -17.78 -0.54
N ASN A 160 7.86 -17.31 0.72
CA ASN A 160 6.59 -17.22 1.39
C ASN A 160 5.97 -15.84 1.14
N LEU A 161 4.66 -15.83 1.02
CA LEU A 161 3.88 -14.60 0.84
C LEU A 161 3.46 -14.06 2.20
N ILE A 162 3.89 -12.84 2.51
CA ILE A 162 3.48 -12.10 3.71
C ILE A 162 2.27 -11.25 3.35
N VAL A 163 1.20 -11.38 4.14
CA VAL A 163 -0.07 -10.70 3.93
C VAL A 163 -0.41 -9.86 5.15
N ASN A 164 -0.66 -8.56 4.95
CA ASN A 164 -1.26 -7.70 5.97
C ASN A 164 -2.75 -7.98 6.07
N ILE A 165 -3.24 -8.19 7.30
CA ILE A 165 -4.66 -8.27 7.62
C ILE A 165 -4.92 -7.27 8.74
N GLY A 166 -5.36 -6.08 8.36
CA GLY A 166 -5.60 -4.97 9.30
C GLY A 166 -6.69 -5.28 10.33
N ALA A 167 -6.69 -4.53 11.41
CA ALA A 167 -7.68 -4.64 12.47
C ALA A 167 -9.10 -4.35 11.98
N ALA A 168 -10.07 -4.90 12.68
CA ALA A 168 -11.48 -4.79 12.32
C ALA A 168 -12.12 -3.50 12.85
N SER A 169 -11.55 -2.97 13.93
CA SER A 169 -12.04 -1.81 14.67
C SER A 169 -10.87 -1.02 15.25
N GLU A 170 -11.14 0.14 15.82
CA GLU A 170 -10.11 0.99 16.46
C GLU A 170 -9.62 0.40 17.78
N GLY A 171 -10.52 -0.13 18.60
CA GLY A 171 -10.21 -0.58 19.96
C GLY A 171 -10.86 -1.89 20.36
N CYS A 172 -11.25 -2.76 19.39
CA CYS A 172 -11.93 -4.05 19.66
C CYS A 172 -13.23 -3.89 20.46
N GLN A 173 -13.93 -2.79 20.24
CA GLN A 173 -15.20 -2.48 20.91
C GLN A 173 -16.33 -3.35 20.36
N PRO A 174 -17.30 -3.79 21.19
CA PRO A 174 -18.49 -4.51 20.71
C PRO A 174 -19.33 -3.69 19.75
N THR A 175 -19.38 -2.38 19.97
CA THR A 175 -19.99 -1.37 19.10
C THR A 175 -19.08 -0.14 19.06
N PRO A 176 -18.85 0.48 17.88
CA PRO A 176 -18.00 1.64 17.76
C PRO A 176 -18.74 2.92 18.18
N THR A 177 -18.99 3.04 19.50
CA THR A 177 -19.69 4.19 20.10
C THR A 177 -18.85 4.80 21.19
N PRO A 178 -19.03 6.12 21.50
CA PRO A 178 -18.28 6.81 22.54
C PRO A 178 -18.33 6.10 23.90
N ASN A 179 -17.22 6.15 24.63
CA ASN A 179 -17.04 5.58 25.96
C ASN A 179 -17.34 4.07 26.08
N THR A 180 -17.27 3.33 24.98
CA THR A 180 -17.48 1.88 24.98
C THR A 180 -16.16 1.17 25.23
N PRO A 181 -16.03 0.36 26.32
CA PRO A 181 -14.84 -0.45 26.58
C PRO A 181 -14.59 -1.49 25.48
N GLY A 182 -13.33 -1.83 25.27
CA GLY A 182 -12.91 -2.93 24.41
C GLY A 182 -13.20 -4.28 25.03
N ARG A 183 -13.31 -5.31 24.18
CA ARG A 183 -13.41 -6.69 24.65
C ARG A 183 -12.06 -7.19 25.13
N ASP A 184 -12.04 -7.83 26.31
CA ASP A 184 -10.84 -8.44 26.89
C ASP A 184 -11.11 -9.89 27.31
N PRO A 185 -10.50 -10.91 26.67
CA PRO A 185 -9.61 -10.81 25.53
C PRO A 185 -10.33 -10.34 24.24
N CYS A 186 -9.57 -9.69 23.34
CA CYS A 186 -10.07 -9.21 22.06
C CYS A 186 -10.22 -10.36 21.05
N PRO A 187 -11.44 -10.72 20.61
CA PRO A 187 -11.64 -11.81 19.65
C PRO A 187 -11.21 -11.45 18.22
N GLU A 188 -11.07 -10.16 17.90
CA GLU A 188 -10.58 -9.74 16.58
C GLU A 188 -9.14 -10.18 16.33
N LEU A 189 -8.33 -10.29 17.38
CA LEU A 189 -6.96 -10.80 17.30
C LEU A 189 -6.87 -12.24 16.78
N ASP A 190 -7.95 -13.02 16.76
CA ASP A 190 -7.90 -14.37 16.21
C ASP A 190 -7.72 -14.38 14.68
N SER A 191 -8.17 -13.32 13.99
CA SER A 191 -8.19 -13.31 12.52
C SER A 191 -7.72 -12.01 11.87
N THR A 192 -7.47 -10.95 12.64
CA THR A 192 -7.10 -9.61 12.15
C THR A 192 -6.00 -8.98 13.01
N GLY A 193 -5.58 -7.78 12.66
CA GLY A 193 -4.61 -7.01 13.44
C GLY A 193 -3.20 -7.60 13.41
N GLY A 194 -2.71 -7.99 12.22
CA GLY A 194 -1.36 -8.55 12.13
C GLY A 194 -0.88 -8.91 10.72
N LEU A 195 0.21 -9.66 10.69
CA LEU A 195 0.83 -10.17 9.48
C LEU A 195 0.84 -11.70 9.50
N TRP A 196 0.47 -12.30 8.36
CA TRP A 196 0.50 -13.75 8.16
C TRP A 196 1.44 -14.12 7.02
N SER A 197 2.12 -15.24 7.17
CA SER A 197 2.97 -15.86 6.16
C SER A 197 2.27 -17.09 5.59
N PHE A 198 2.15 -17.16 4.26
CA PHE A 198 1.55 -18.27 3.52
C PHE A 198 2.57 -18.87 2.55
N ARG A 199 2.39 -20.13 2.24
CA ARG A 199 3.21 -20.82 1.23
C ARG A 199 2.76 -20.43 -0.17
N THR A 200 3.70 -20.20 -1.09
CA THR A 200 3.38 -19.88 -2.49
C THR A 200 3.21 -21.12 -3.37
N ASP A 201 3.62 -22.29 -2.89
CA ASP A 201 3.50 -23.57 -3.58
C ASP A 201 2.18 -24.32 -3.25
N GLN A 202 1.26 -23.71 -2.50
CA GLN A 202 -0.03 -24.28 -2.13
C GLN A 202 -1.15 -23.35 -2.55
N THR A 203 -2.21 -23.91 -3.14
CA THR A 203 -3.42 -23.18 -3.55
C THR A 203 -4.55 -23.39 -2.56
N MET A 204 -5.60 -22.56 -2.66
CA MET A 204 -6.83 -22.64 -1.86
C MET A 204 -6.61 -22.63 -0.35
N GLN A 205 -5.57 -21.93 0.11
CA GLN A 205 -5.27 -21.76 1.52
C GLN A 205 -6.31 -20.84 2.18
N GLY A 206 -6.85 -21.24 3.32
CA GLY A 206 -7.61 -20.34 4.21
C GLY A 206 -6.70 -19.72 5.26
N LEU A 207 -7.23 -18.78 6.06
CA LEU A 207 -6.47 -18.07 7.10
C LEU A 207 -5.74 -19.04 8.06
N ARG A 208 -6.34 -20.18 8.38
CA ARG A 208 -5.75 -21.18 9.29
C ARG A 208 -4.51 -21.89 8.74
N ASN A 209 -4.29 -21.84 7.43
CA ASN A 209 -3.09 -22.38 6.79
C ASN A 209 -1.91 -21.41 6.89
N GLY A 210 -2.19 -20.14 7.12
CA GLY A 210 -1.18 -19.12 7.32
C GLY A 210 -0.55 -19.17 8.71
N VAL A 211 0.72 -18.84 8.78
CA VAL A 211 1.45 -18.69 10.04
C VAL A 211 1.45 -17.21 10.42
N ARG A 212 0.86 -16.87 11.57
CA ARG A 212 0.91 -15.49 12.08
C ARG A 212 2.33 -15.17 12.53
N ILE A 213 2.97 -14.20 11.90
CA ILE A 213 4.32 -13.75 12.21
C ILE A 213 4.35 -12.49 13.09
N ALA A 214 3.29 -11.67 13.05
CA ALA A 214 3.12 -10.50 13.90
C ALA A 214 1.67 -10.32 14.31
N THR A 215 1.42 -9.77 15.50
CA THR A 215 0.11 -9.46 16.07
C THR A 215 0.11 -8.06 16.68
N GLY A 216 -1.07 -7.53 16.98
CA GLY A 216 -1.17 -6.24 17.65
C GLY A 216 -0.82 -5.05 16.74
N LEU A 217 -1.05 -5.18 15.44
CA LEU A 217 -0.90 -4.11 14.44
C LEU A 217 -2.28 -3.59 14.04
N HIS A 218 -2.50 -2.28 14.11
CA HIS A 218 -3.76 -1.70 13.68
C HIS A 218 -3.97 -1.91 12.17
N ASN A 219 -3.04 -1.43 11.32
CA ASN A 219 -3.08 -1.71 9.87
C ASN A 219 -1.71 -1.45 9.23
N ALA A 220 -0.96 -2.51 8.94
CA ALA A 220 0.40 -2.45 8.41
C ALA A 220 0.42 -2.42 6.87
N VAL A 221 -0.17 -1.39 6.27
CA VAL A 221 -0.33 -1.27 4.81
C VAL A 221 1.01 -1.11 4.10
N ALA A 222 1.88 -0.24 4.58
CA ALA A 222 3.23 -0.09 4.05
C ALA A 222 4.09 -1.28 4.51
N LEU A 223 4.20 -2.30 3.66
CA LEU A 223 4.81 -3.60 3.96
C LEU A 223 5.89 -3.94 2.94
N THR A 224 7.04 -4.41 3.41
CA THR A 224 8.13 -4.88 2.55
C THR A 224 9.04 -5.87 3.27
N VAL A 225 9.87 -6.58 2.51
CA VAL A 225 11.00 -7.34 3.01
C VAL A 225 12.29 -6.60 2.66
N ASN A 226 13.14 -6.34 3.64
CA ASN A 226 14.43 -5.73 3.39
C ASN A 226 15.38 -6.76 2.74
N PRO A 227 15.85 -6.53 1.50
CA PRO A 227 16.69 -7.51 0.81
C PRO A 227 18.09 -7.68 1.42
N ARG A 228 18.51 -6.77 2.33
CA ARG A 228 19.84 -6.85 2.96
C ARG A 228 19.88 -7.75 4.20
N ASP A 229 18.80 -7.74 5.01
CA ASP A 229 18.72 -8.53 6.24
C ASP A 229 17.60 -9.58 6.22
N THR A 230 16.84 -9.63 5.13
CA THR A 230 15.72 -10.55 4.89
C THR A 230 14.57 -10.46 5.90
N SER A 231 14.57 -9.43 6.73
CA SER A 231 13.50 -9.19 7.70
C SER A 231 12.30 -8.52 7.06
N VAL A 232 11.13 -8.79 7.61
CA VAL A 232 9.87 -8.11 7.26
C VAL A 232 9.81 -6.78 8.01
N TYR A 233 9.56 -5.71 7.27
CA TYR A 233 9.34 -4.37 7.81
C TYR A 233 7.96 -3.87 7.38
N ALA A 234 7.34 -3.08 8.24
CA ALA A 234 6.10 -2.38 7.90
C ALA A 234 6.05 -1.00 8.57
N VAL A 235 5.23 -0.11 8.01
CA VAL A 235 4.72 1.05 8.74
C VAL A 235 3.25 0.82 8.97
N SER A 236 2.88 0.68 10.24
CA SER A 236 1.50 0.48 10.66
C SER A 236 0.85 1.83 10.90
N HIS A 237 -0.38 1.98 10.41
CA HIS A 237 -1.23 3.10 10.80
C HIS A 237 -1.40 3.10 12.31
N GLY A 238 -1.31 4.28 12.93
CA GLY A 238 -1.79 4.53 14.27
C GLY A 238 -3.31 4.32 14.34
N ARG A 239 -3.84 4.25 15.55
CA ARG A 239 -5.30 4.20 15.71
C ARG A 239 -5.93 5.55 15.43
N ASP A 240 -7.16 5.53 14.95
CA ASP A 240 -7.98 6.71 14.73
C ASP A 240 -8.99 6.93 15.86
N MET A 241 -9.81 7.98 15.77
CA MET A 241 -11.02 8.22 16.56
C MET A 241 -10.83 8.32 18.08
N LEU A 242 -9.66 8.79 18.56
CA LEU A 242 -9.42 8.94 20.01
C LEU A 242 -10.36 9.95 20.65
N HIS A 243 -10.52 11.13 20.03
CA HIS A 243 -11.42 12.16 20.54
C HIS A 243 -12.89 11.76 20.39
N GLU A 244 -13.28 11.23 19.24
CA GLU A 244 -14.66 10.86 18.95
C GLU A 244 -15.18 9.76 19.89
N PHE A 245 -14.32 8.81 20.23
CA PHE A 245 -14.70 7.73 21.16
C PHE A 245 -14.51 8.07 22.63
N TRP A 246 -13.56 8.96 22.96
CA TRP A 246 -13.21 9.32 24.32
C TRP A 246 -13.08 10.82 24.55
N PRO A 247 -14.16 11.63 24.26
CA PRO A 247 -14.08 13.09 24.28
C PRO A 247 -13.82 13.68 25.67
N ALA A 248 -14.15 12.96 26.74
CA ALA A 248 -13.81 13.40 28.11
C ALA A 248 -12.31 13.27 28.43
N LEU A 249 -11.60 12.43 27.69
CA LEU A 249 -10.18 12.15 27.92
C LEU A 249 -9.29 12.81 26.86
N TYR A 250 -9.69 12.83 25.60
CA TYR A 250 -8.92 13.36 24.48
C TYR A 250 -9.59 14.60 23.91
N SER A 251 -8.84 15.67 23.74
CA SER A 251 -9.25 16.84 22.98
C SER A 251 -9.19 16.60 21.47
N ASP A 252 -9.74 17.47 20.65
CA ASP A 252 -9.59 17.45 19.18
C ASP A 252 -8.09 17.40 18.79
N LEU A 253 -7.25 18.17 19.49
CA LEU A 253 -5.81 18.21 19.23
C LEU A 253 -5.14 16.86 19.57
N ASP A 254 -5.55 16.21 20.64
CA ASP A 254 -5.07 14.86 20.97
C ASP A 254 -5.52 13.87 19.88
N GLY A 255 -6.78 13.94 19.44
CA GLY A 255 -7.28 13.14 18.33
C GLY A 255 -6.43 13.27 17.08
N ALA A 256 -6.06 14.52 16.75
CA ALA A 256 -5.25 14.85 15.58
C ALA A 256 -3.78 14.42 15.65
N THR A 257 -3.24 14.13 16.84
CA THR A 257 -1.77 14.06 16.99
C THR A 257 -1.25 12.94 17.89
N ALA A 258 -2.07 12.31 18.73
CA ALA A 258 -1.57 11.44 19.80
C ALA A 258 -1.07 10.07 19.28
N ALA A 259 -1.77 9.44 18.36
CA ALA A 259 -1.45 8.09 17.91
C ALA A 259 -0.49 8.11 16.71
N ALA A 260 0.78 7.81 16.96
CA ALA A 260 1.82 7.82 15.91
C ALA A 260 1.62 6.72 14.88
N GLU A 261 2.08 6.97 13.64
CA GLU A 261 2.34 5.92 12.65
C GLU A 261 3.66 5.22 13.02
N GLU A 262 3.71 3.90 12.96
CA GLU A 262 4.79 3.13 13.57
C GLU A 262 5.58 2.31 12.55
N MET A 263 6.86 2.61 12.35
CA MET A 263 7.76 1.72 11.60
C MET A 263 8.21 0.57 12.51
N ILE A 264 7.94 -0.65 12.09
CA ILE A 264 8.29 -1.87 12.82
C ILE A 264 9.15 -2.79 11.96
N ARG A 265 9.94 -3.65 12.64
CA ARG A 265 10.58 -4.83 12.07
C ARG A 265 10.05 -6.06 12.81
N VAL A 266 9.64 -7.08 12.08
CA VAL A 266 9.21 -8.35 12.70
C VAL A 266 10.42 -9.02 13.35
N ALA A 267 10.54 -8.86 14.67
CA ALA A 267 11.71 -9.27 15.43
C ALA A 267 11.73 -10.78 15.73
N SER A 268 10.55 -11.40 15.83
CA SER A 268 10.39 -12.83 16.12
C SER A 268 9.02 -13.31 15.69
N MET A 269 8.83 -14.64 15.69
CA MET A 269 7.50 -15.21 15.44
C MET A 269 6.48 -14.74 16.48
N ARG A 270 5.31 -14.31 16.01
CA ARG A 270 4.22 -13.77 16.83
C ARG A 270 4.60 -12.53 17.66
N ALA A 271 5.52 -11.72 17.13
CA ALA A 271 5.86 -10.44 17.72
C ALA A 271 4.60 -9.60 17.98
N ASP A 272 4.42 -9.07 19.19
CA ASP A 272 3.25 -8.28 19.60
C ASP A 272 3.60 -6.79 19.66
N TYR A 273 2.80 -5.99 18.93
CA TYR A 273 2.97 -4.54 18.78
C TYR A 273 1.90 -3.72 19.52
N GLY A 274 0.95 -4.37 20.23
CA GLY A 274 0.14 -3.77 21.28
C GLY A 274 -1.34 -3.55 20.95
N TRP A 275 -1.75 -3.32 19.69
CA TRP A 275 -3.17 -3.17 19.39
C TRP A 275 -3.98 -4.42 19.81
N PRO A 276 -5.19 -4.29 20.35
CA PRO A 276 -5.95 -3.06 20.63
C PRO A 276 -5.66 -2.48 22.00
N TYR A 277 -4.88 -3.16 22.83
CA TYR A 277 -4.66 -2.83 24.24
C TYR A 277 -3.80 -1.60 24.47
N CYS A 278 -2.92 -1.33 23.50
CA CYS A 278 -1.94 -0.25 23.56
C CYS A 278 -1.84 0.46 22.20
N TYR A 279 -1.49 1.73 22.24
CA TYR A 279 -1.05 2.48 21.07
C TYR A 279 0.24 3.25 21.39
N TYR A 280 1.01 3.63 20.38
CA TYR A 280 2.20 4.46 20.58
C TYR A 280 1.80 5.93 20.66
N SER A 281 1.99 6.55 21.81
CA SER A 281 1.73 7.98 22.00
C SER A 281 2.90 8.80 21.48
N TYR A 282 2.65 9.64 20.47
CA TYR A 282 3.67 10.52 19.90
C TYR A 282 4.25 11.48 20.95
N PHE A 283 3.41 12.02 21.85
CA PHE A 283 3.85 12.95 22.90
C PHE A 283 4.59 12.26 24.03
N ALA A 284 4.10 11.12 24.48
CA ALA A 284 4.75 10.37 25.55
C ALA A 284 6.00 9.61 25.06
N ASN A 285 6.19 9.52 23.74
CA ASN A 285 7.26 8.78 23.08
C ASN A 285 7.38 7.33 23.61
N GLN A 286 6.22 6.70 23.86
CA GLN A 286 6.12 5.34 24.39
C GLN A 286 4.74 4.75 24.14
N ARG A 287 4.61 3.43 24.30
CA ARG A 287 3.30 2.79 24.30
C ARG A 287 2.54 3.08 25.59
N VAL A 288 1.29 3.48 25.41
CA VAL A 288 0.36 3.72 26.52
C VAL A 288 -0.86 2.82 26.37
N VAL A 289 -1.51 2.53 27.48
CA VAL A 289 -2.77 1.76 27.50
C VAL A 289 -3.84 2.52 26.75
N ALA A 290 -4.54 1.82 25.86
CA ALA A 290 -5.65 2.39 25.11
C ALA A 290 -6.85 2.69 26.04
N PRO A 291 -7.61 3.77 25.79
CA PRO A 291 -8.69 4.19 26.67
C PRO A 291 -9.79 3.14 26.83
N GLU A 292 -10.02 2.30 25.83
CA GLU A 292 -10.94 1.16 25.87
C GLU A 292 -10.60 0.15 26.96
N TYR A 293 -9.38 0.19 27.48
CA TYR A 293 -8.83 -0.72 28.49
C TYR A 293 -8.38 0.03 29.76
N GLY A 294 -8.95 1.22 29.99
CA GLY A 294 -8.72 2.04 31.17
C GLY A 294 -7.49 2.92 31.11
N GLY A 295 -6.94 3.15 29.91
CA GLY A 295 -5.81 4.08 29.72
C GLY A 295 -6.21 5.54 29.96
N ASP A 296 -5.26 6.33 30.49
CA ASP A 296 -5.39 7.74 30.84
C ASP A 296 -4.41 8.64 30.09
N LYS A 297 -3.89 8.21 28.93
CA LYS A 297 -2.81 8.78 28.11
C LYS A 297 -1.39 8.53 28.65
N HIS A 298 -1.24 8.10 29.91
CA HIS A 298 0.06 7.99 30.60
C HIS A 298 0.37 6.57 31.09
N GLN A 299 -0.66 5.78 31.38
CA GLN A 299 -0.48 4.43 31.89
C GLN A 299 0.23 3.53 30.87
N THR A 300 1.25 2.80 31.37
CA THR A 300 2.07 1.87 30.57
C THR A 300 2.02 0.44 31.10
N THR A 301 1.29 0.17 32.16
CA THR A 301 1.32 -1.08 32.93
C THR A 301 1.11 -2.33 32.10
N ARG A 302 0.21 -2.29 31.11
CA ARG A 302 -0.09 -3.40 30.20
C ARG A 302 0.83 -3.41 28.97
N CYS A 303 1.52 -2.30 28.68
CA CYS A 303 2.20 -2.03 27.40
C CYS A 303 3.73 -2.26 27.45
N GLY A 304 4.28 -2.67 28.58
CA GLY A 304 5.72 -2.80 28.78
C GLY A 304 6.37 -4.01 28.11
N ARG A 305 5.58 -4.97 27.59
CA ARG A 305 6.08 -6.18 26.94
C ARG A 305 5.99 -6.11 25.41
N GLN A 306 5.26 -5.16 24.87
CA GLN A 306 5.07 -4.99 23.44
C GLN A 306 6.32 -4.39 22.82
N ILE A 307 6.60 -4.83 21.59
CA ILE A 307 7.77 -4.37 20.84
C ILE A 307 7.60 -2.90 20.47
N GLN A 308 8.63 -2.11 20.77
CA GLN A 308 8.64 -0.69 20.41
C GLN A 308 8.89 -0.52 18.91
N PRO A 309 8.37 0.56 18.28
CA PRO A 309 8.69 0.89 16.90
C PRO A 309 10.17 1.24 16.75
N LEU A 310 10.70 1.06 15.56
CA LEU A 310 12.06 1.49 15.19
C LEU A 310 12.15 3.02 15.07
N THR A 311 11.12 3.62 14.53
CA THR A 311 10.88 5.06 14.45
C THR A 311 9.39 5.30 14.26
N VAL A 312 8.94 6.52 14.46
CA VAL A 312 7.54 6.91 14.33
C VAL A 312 7.40 8.13 13.43
N PHE A 313 6.20 8.28 12.87
CA PHE A 313 5.83 9.42 12.05
C PHE A 313 4.60 10.10 12.66
N PRO A 314 4.32 11.36 12.29
CA PRO A 314 3.13 12.06 12.78
C PRO A 314 1.85 11.28 12.50
N ALA A 315 0.90 11.40 13.42
CA ALA A 315 -0.41 10.78 13.32
C ALA A 315 -1.12 11.15 12.00
N HIS A 316 -1.86 10.20 11.44
CA HIS A 316 -2.72 10.39 10.28
C HIS A 316 -2.01 10.75 8.97
N TRP A 317 -0.71 10.54 8.87
CA TRP A 317 0.00 10.64 7.59
C TRP A 317 -0.38 9.50 6.63
N ALA A 318 -0.93 8.41 7.14
CA ALA A 318 -1.45 7.26 6.41
C ALA A 318 -0.39 6.59 5.50
N PRO A 319 0.53 5.79 6.05
CA PRO A 319 1.57 5.10 5.30
C PRO A 319 0.98 4.00 4.41
N MET A 320 1.26 4.04 3.10
CA MET A 320 0.67 3.15 2.10
C MET A 320 1.65 2.17 1.47
N ALA A 321 2.89 2.57 1.28
CA ALA A 321 3.95 1.70 0.77
C ALA A 321 5.28 2.05 1.41
N MET A 322 6.18 1.07 1.48
CA MET A 322 7.58 1.29 1.83
C MET A 322 8.48 0.46 0.92
N LEU A 323 9.68 0.98 0.63
CA LEU A 323 10.62 0.36 -0.28
C LEU A 323 12.06 0.64 0.18
N PHE A 324 12.80 -0.42 0.50
CA PHE A 324 14.25 -0.33 0.69
C PHE A 324 14.93 -0.14 -0.65
N TYR A 325 15.64 0.97 -0.81
CA TYR A 325 16.34 1.25 -2.05
C TYR A 325 17.56 0.32 -2.21
N THR A 326 17.64 -0.37 -3.35
CA THR A 326 18.71 -1.31 -3.66
C THR A 326 19.56 -0.89 -4.86
N GLY A 327 19.13 0.17 -5.55
CA GLY A 327 19.81 0.70 -6.73
C GLY A 327 21.10 1.45 -6.39
N THR A 328 21.86 1.74 -7.42
CA THR A 328 23.10 2.56 -7.34
C THR A 328 22.99 3.89 -8.07
N ALA A 329 21.85 4.14 -8.76
CA ALA A 329 21.65 5.35 -9.55
C ALA A 329 21.50 6.62 -8.69
N PHE A 330 20.87 6.51 -7.52
CA PHE A 330 20.71 7.64 -6.61
C PHE A 330 22.02 8.00 -5.89
N PRO A 331 22.16 9.22 -5.39
CA PRO A 331 23.32 9.63 -4.57
C PRO A 331 23.53 8.70 -3.36
N PRO A 332 24.77 8.57 -2.85
CA PRO A 332 25.08 7.70 -1.72
C PRO A 332 24.19 7.91 -0.50
N ALA A 333 23.74 9.15 -0.23
CA ALA A 333 22.85 9.49 0.89
C ALA A 333 21.49 8.76 0.84
N TYR A 334 21.06 8.32 -0.35
CA TYR A 334 19.76 7.63 -0.57
C TYR A 334 19.90 6.13 -0.83
N ARG A 335 21.11 5.55 -0.74
CA ARG A 335 21.35 4.13 -1.10
C ARG A 335 21.14 3.14 0.04
N THR A 336 21.12 3.60 1.28
CA THR A 336 21.08 2.71 2.46
C THR A 336 19.83 2.88 3.32
N GLY A 337 18.75 3.41 2.78
CA GLY A 337 17.53 3.68 3.52
C GLY A 337 16.28 3.14 2.87
N VAL A 338 15.17 3.60 3.36
CA VAL A 338 13.82 3.21 2.95
C VAL A 338 13.01 4.43 2.56
N PHE A 339 12.31 4.35 1.44
CA PHE A 339 11.27 5.31 1.04
C PHE A 339 9.92 4.85 1.60
N VAL A 340 9.11 5.79 2.08
CA VAL A 340 7.74 5.55 2.57
C VAL A 340 6.80 6.55 1.91
N ALA A 341 5.75 6.04 1.27
CA ALA A 341 4.69 6.87 0.69
C ALA A 341 3.59 7.10 1.74
N PHE A 342 3.25 8.34 1.98
CA PHE A 342 2.21 8.79 2.90
C PHE A 342 1.06 9.43 2.12
N HIS A 343 -0.11 8.81 2.25
CA HIS A 343 -1.31 9.17 1.50
C HIS A 343 -2.01 10.43 2.00
N GLY A 344 -1.76 10.80 3.27
CA GLY A 344 -2.50 11.82 3.98
C GLY A 344 -3.94 11.39 4.31
N SER A 345 -4.59 12.14 5.18
CA SER A 345 -5.96 11.87 5.61
C SER A 345 -6.74 13.17 5.83
N ALA A 346 -7.96 13.08 6.36
CA ALA A 346 -8.78 14.22 6.83
C ALA A 346 -8.81 14.31 8.37
N LEU A 347 -8.00 13.51 9.08
CA LEU A 347 -8.17 13.28 10.52
C LEU A 347 -7.27 14.16 11.40
N ARG A 348 -6.59 15.16 10.82
CA ARG A 348 -5.73 16.07 11.59
C ARG A 348 -6.41 17.35 12.05
N ALA A 349 -7.70 17.55 11.77
CA ALA A 349 -8.41 18.70 12.30
C ALA A 349 -8.32 18.76 13.84
N PRO A 350 -8.11 19.95 14.46
CA PRO A 350 -8.13 21.29 13.90
C PRO A 350 -6.82 21.75 13.24
N LEU A 351 -5.80 20.90 13.21
CA LEU A 351 -4.53 21.21 12.54
C LEU A 351 -4.67 21.12 11.00
N PRO A 352 -3.75 21.76 10.26
CA PRO A 352 -3.62 21.52 8.82
C PRO A 352 -3.41 20.01 8.54
N GLN A 353 -3.99 19.53 7.45
CA GLN A 353 -3.73 18.16 7.01
C GLN A 353 -2.29 18.02 6.53
N GLU A 354 -1.70 16.86 6.77
CA GLU A 354 -0.32 16.51 6.41
C GLU A 354 -0.25 15.09 5.83
N GLY A 355 0.94 14.64 5.51
CA GLY A 355 1.19 13.50 4.66
C GLY A 355 1.25 14.00 3.21
N TYR A 356 0.69 13.26 2.24
CA TYR A 356 0.74 13.57 0.82
C TYR A 356 2.19 13.69 0.30
N VAL A 357 3.09 12.90 0.83
CA VAL A 357 4.54 12.96 0.58
C VAL A 357 5.14 11.57 0.39
N VAL A 358 6.32 11.53 -0.20
CA VAL A 358 7.24 10.40 -0.04
C VAL A 358 8.36 10.84 0.89
N ALA A 359 8.52 10.15 2.00
CA ALA A 359 9.59 10.38 2.94
C ALA A 359 10.74 9.37 2.75
N TYR A 360 11.93 9.75 3.15
CA TYR A 360 13.12 8.90 3.20
C TYR A 360 13.63 8.80 4.63
N VAL A 361 13.90 7.57 5.07
CA VAL A 361 14.54 7.26 6.35
C VAL A 361 15.86 6.56 6.05
N ALA A 362 16.97 7.19 6.42
CA ALA A 362 18.29 6.58 6.29
C ALA A 362 18.43 5.40 7.27
N PHE A 363 19.19 4.38 6.88
CA PHE A 363 19.50 3.23 7.72
C PHE A 363 21.02 3.09 7.87
N LYS A 364 21.44 2.81 9.09
CA LYS A 364 22.82 2.46 9.44
C LYS A 364 22.79 1.23 10.35
N ASP A 365 23.58 0.23 10.04
CA ASP A 365 23.68 -1.03 10.81
C ASP A 365 22.32 -1.72 11.05
N GLY A 366 21.41 -1.63 10.05
CA GLY A 366 20.08 -2.24 10.09
C GLY A 366 19.03 -1.49 10.91
N LEU A 367 19.32 -0.27 11.37
CA LEU A 367 18.43 0.59 12.15
C LEU A 367 18.23 1.94 11.48
N PRO A 368 17.07 2.60 11.66
CA PRO A 368 16.87 3.98 11.26
C PRO A 368 17.95 4.89 11.87
N ALA A 369 18.46 5.82 11.07
CA ALA A 369 19.53 6.73 11.47
C ALA A 369 19.22 8.16 11.02
N GLY A 370 19.31 9.10 11.93
CA GLY A 370 19.00 10.51 11.67
C GLY A 370 17.49 10.78 11.62
N GLU A 371 17.15 11.97 11.15
CA GLU A 371 15.75 12.42 11.03
C GLU A 371 15.12 11.92 9.73
N THR A 372 13.78 11.78 9.75
CA THR A 372 12.99 11.54 8.54
C THR A 372 13.08 12.74 7.62
N GLN A 373 13.41 12.50 6.35
CA GLN A 373 13.51 13.53 5.31
C GLN A 373 12.29 13.47 4.40
N ILE A 374 11.68 14.60 4.07
CA ILE A 374 10.72 14.65 2.98
C ILE A 374 11.49 14.58 1.67
N PHE A 375 11.35 13.48 0.95
CA PHE A 375 12.02 13.24 -0.33
C PHE A 375 11.24 13.83 -1.51
N ALA A 376 9.92 13.61 -1.54
CA ALA A 376 9.06 14.18 -2.58
C ALA A 376 7.79 14.74 -1.96
N ASN A 377 7.39 15.94 -2.36
CA ASN A 377 6.13 16.56 -2.00
C ASN A 377 5.50 17.30 -3.20
N GLY A 378 4.40 18.03 -2.96
CA GLY A 378 3.68 18.73 -4.02
C GLY A 378 2.51 17.94 -4.60
N PHE A 379 2.37 16.65 -4.25
CA PHE A 379 1.31 15.78 -4.77
C PHE A 379 -0.10 16.34 -4.53
N ALA A 380 -0.35 16.93 -3.39
CA ALA A 380 -1.68 17.46 -3.07
C ALA A 380 -2.06 18.72 -3.88
N GLY A 381 -1.10 19.35 -4.56
CA GLY A 381 -1.34 20.64 -5.20
C GLY A 381 -1.67 21.73 -4.17
N GLY A 382 -2.73 22.49 -4.42
CA GLY A 382 -3.11 23.63 -3.58
C GLY A 382 -3.89 23.29 -2.30
N MET A 383 -4.40 22.05 -2.14
CA MET A 383 -5.28 21.68 -1.02
C MET A 383 -4.96 20.30 -0.46
N MET A 384 -4.41 20.23 0.75
CA MET A 384 -4.14 18.99 1.46
C MET A 384 -5.42 18.48 2.17
N SER A 385 -6.26 17.77 1.42
CA SER A 385 -7.41 17.02 1.94
C SER A 385 -7.74 15.86 0.97
N PRO A 386 -8.40 14.79 1.39
CA PRO A 386 -8.76 13.70 0.50
C PRO A 386 -9.60 14.12 -0.70
N GLU A 387 -10.49 15.10 -0.50
CA GLU A 387 -11.37 15.64 -1.56
C GLU A 387 -10.62 16.63 -2.45
N GLY A 388 -9.81 17.51 -1.86
CA GLY A 388 -9.19 18.65 -2.55
C GLY A 388 -7.84 18.36 -3.17
N ALA A 389 -7.08 17.39 -2.66
CA ALA A 389 -5.77 17.02 -3.20
C ALA A 389 -5.87 16.62 -4.67
N GLU A 390 -4.91 17.05 -5.48
CA GLU A 390 -4.80 16.63 -6.88
C GLU A 390 -4.38 15.17 -6.95
N HIS A 391 -3.38 14.79 -6.17
CA HIS A 391 -2.81 13.44 -6.08
C HIS A 391 -2.54 13.03 -4.65
N ARG A 392 -2.52 11.71 -4.41
CA ARG A 392 -2.26 11.10 -3.10
C ARG A 392 -1.30 9.92 -3.27
N PRO A 393 -0.03 10.01 -2.84
CA PRO A 393 0.97 8.95 -3.02
C PRO A 393 0.54 7.63 -2.37
N THR A 394 0.70 6.52 -3.09
CA THR A 394 0.31 5.18 -2.62
C THR A 394 1.41 4.14 -2.82
N GLY A 395 1.59 3.64 -4.04
CA GLY A 395 2.54 2.58 -4.34
C GLY A 395 3.96 3.10 -4.58
N LEU A 396 4.94 2.29 -4.20
CA LEU A 396 6.35 2.50 -4.50
C LEU A 396 6.92 1.26 -5.18
N ALA A 397 7.73 1.46 -6.23
CA ALA A 397 8.50 0.39 -6.86
C ALA A 397 9.83 0.93 -7.38
N GLN A 398 10.78 0.03 -7.65
CA GLN A 398 12.09 0.38 -8.22
C GLN A 398 12.36 -0.49 -9.44
N ASP A 399 12.88 0.08 -10.52
CA ASP A 399 13.36 -0.69 -11.66
C ASP A 399 14.84 -1.13 -11.49
N ALA A 400 15.29 -1.96 -12.41
CA ALA A 400 16.67 -2.46 -12.41
C ALA A 400 17.72 -1.37 -12.64
N ALA A 401 17.35 -0.26 -13.27
CA ALA A 401 18.21 0.91 -13.48
C ALA A 401 18.32 1.80 -12.24
N GLY A 402 17.46 1.57 -11.24
CA GLY A 402 17.44 2.31 -9.97
C GLY A 402 16.53 3.53 -9.98
N ALA A 403 15.62 3.68 -10.94
CA ALA A 403 14.56 4.68 -10.87
C ALA A 403 13.50 4.28 -9.86
N LEU A 404 12.96 5.25 -9.12
CA LEU A 404 11.85 5.07 -8.17
C LEU A 404 10.53 5.44 -8.85
N TYR A 405 9.56 4.54 -8.78
CA TYR A 405 8.19 4.80 -9.24
C TYR A 405 7.28 5.10 -8.06
N VAL A 406 6.42 6.10 -8.23
CA VAL A 406 5.41 6.52 -7.24
C VAL A 406 4.06 6.54 -7.92
N SER A 407 3.06 5.87 -7.37
CA SER A 407 1.69 5.92 -7.87
C SER A 407 0.78 6.76 -7.01
N ASP A 408 -0.38 7.09 -7.55
CA ASP A 408 -1.45 7.86 -6.95
C ASP A 408 -2.80 7.17 -7.21
N ASP A 409 -3.64 7.06 -6.19
CA ASP A 409 -4.94 6.41 -6.30
C ASP A 409 -6.12 7.38 -6.49
N LYS A 410 -5.83 8.68 -6.57
CA LYS A 410 -6.84 9.71 -6.83
C LYS A 410 -6.87 10.16 -8.28
N GLY A 411 -5.74 10.64 -8.81
CA GLY A 411 -5.59 11.08 -10.19
C GLY A 411 -5.22 9.95 -11.14
N GLY A 412 -4.67 8.85 -10.63
CA GLY A 412 -4.26 7.70 -11.40
C GLY A 412 -2.94 7.90 -12.15
N ARG A 413 -2.10 8.80 -11.67
CA ARG A 413 -0.79 9.09 -12.24
C ARG A 413 0.28 8.18 -11.65
N ILE A 414 1.28 7.85 -12.44
CA ILE A 414 2.50 7.17 -12.02
C ILE A 414 3.67 8.05 -12.43
N TRP A 415 4.52 8.41 -11.48
CA TRP A 415 5.77 9.12 -11.74
C TRP A 415 6.95 8.15 -11.74
N LYS A 416 7.94 8.44 -12.58
CA LYS A 416 9.27 7.85 -12.58
C LYS A 416 10.27 8.90 -12.11
N ILE A 417 10.90 8.66 -10.96
CA ILE A 417 11.88 9.57 -10.36
C ILE A 417 13.28 9.05 -10.66
N THR A 418 14.12 9.90 -11.27
CA THR A 418 15.48 9.58 -11.65
C THR A 418 16.45 10.63 -11.09
N TRP A 419 17.70 10.25 -10.92
CA TRP A 419 18.80 11.16 -10.60
C TRP A 419 19.50 11.61 -11.88
N ARG A 420 19.57 12.91 -12.13
CA ARG A 420 20.21 13.53 -13.31
C ARG A 420 21.56 14.17 -13.00
N GLY A 421 21.96 14.22 -11.71
CA GLY A 421 23.16 14.89 -11.24
C GLY A 421 22.89 16.31 -10.73
N ALA A 422 23.61 16.76 -9.70
CA ALA A 422 23.55 18.14 -9.24
C ALA A 422 24.21 19.06 -10.28
N GLY A 423 23.49 20.12 -10.70
CA GLY A 423 24.08 21.20 -11.52
C GLY A 423 24.24 20.89 -13.01
N LYS A 424 23.29 20.14 -13.63
CA LYS A 424 23.16 20.12 -15.10
C LYS A 424 21.74 20.60 -15.42
N ASP A 425 21.58 21.91 -15.46
CA ASP A 425 20.50 22.59 -16.15
C ASP A 425 20.68 22.45 -17.67
#